data_fd47a512ea1984b3a26371993dd96ea5
#
_entry.id   fd47a512ea1984b3a26371993dd96ea5
#
_cell.length_a   1.000
_cell.length_b   1.000
_cell.length_c   1.000
_cell.angle_alpha   90.00
_cell.angle_beta   90.00
_cell.angle_gamma   90.00
#
_symmetry.space_group_name_H-M   'P 1'
#
loop_
_entity.id
_entity.type
_entity.pdbx_description
1 polymer ?
#
loop_
_entity_poly.entity_id
_entity_poly.type
_entity_poly.pdbx_seq_one_letter_code
_entity_poly.pdbx_strand_id
1 'polypeptide(L)'
;MKKEHKSLIRKDGFQTLLASLVCVLGGLIVGYLVLLIIEPSGAFEAIVAVMKSFLRFPGALKLKYFGQALVRTAPLLLCALSVLFAYKVGMFNIGAAGQYCAGACAALYAALAWNMPWYVCILLGMLAGALLGMLAGALRTLFNVNVVISGIMLNWITLYLTNLVLGTVKNPTSPYTKTLQSTTPGALIPSLGLEKLFNNEKSVTIAIPIAVLTAVLVWVVLNKTKFGYELKATGSNYNAAKYCGMKENQNIILTMVIAGALAGFGAGLLYLTGIEDWETTISSVPAMGFNGIAVAFLGGLSPIGSILSAFFIQYITTGGGNVDLQVYCSQISSLISALIIYLCAFVGFFKYFIQTRLRKADERKAAKAAQIQEGGEDK
;
A
#
# COMPACT_ATOMS: atom_id res chain seq x y z
N MET A 1 7.61 37.62 -21.28
CA MET A 1 7.20 36.81 -20.11
C MET A 1 8.32 35.80 -19.78
N LYS A 2 9.23 36.12 -18.86
CA LYS A 2 10.23 35.16 -18.34
C LYS A 2 9.51 34.07 -17.53
N LYS A 3 9.55 32.81 -17.96
CA LYS A 3 9.16 31.67 -17.16
C LYS A 3 10.11 31.63 -15.94
N GLU A 4 9.61 32.07 -14.78
CA GLU A 4 10.31 31.84 -13.52
C GLU A 4 10.48 30.31 -13.35
N HIS A 5 11.71 29.84 -13.39
CA HIS A 5 12.09 28.50 -12.97
C HIS A 5 11.75 28.38 -11.47
N LYS A 6 10.51 27.98 -11.14
CA LYS A 6 10.17 27.61 -9.75
C LYS A 6 11.21 26.61 -9.28
N SER A 7 11.97 26.96 -8.24
CA SER A 7 12.98 26.06 -7.68
C SER A 7 12.35 24.70 -7.40
N LEU A 8 13.09 23.60 -7.61
CA LEU A 8 12.61 22.22 -7.44
C LEU A 8 11.88 22.02 -6.09
N ILE A 9 12.35 22.70 -5.04
CA ILE A 9 11.78 22.68 -3.67
C ILE A 9 10.34 23.21 -3.62
N ARG A 10 9.90 24.02 -4.58
CA ARG A 10 8.54 24.56 -4.65
C ARG A 10 7.55 23.68 -5.40
N LYS A 11 8.01 22.59 -6.02
CA LYS A 11 7.14 21.61 -6.65
C LYS A 11 6.47 20.75 -5.58
N ASP A 12 5.15 20.62 -5.65
CA ASP A 12 4.33 19.89 -4.67
C ASP A 12 4.79 18.43 -4.49
N GLY A 13 5.15 17.74 -5.57
CA GLY A 13 5.70 16.38 -5.52
C GLY A 13 7.04 16.29 -4.80
N PHE A 14 7.92 17.28 -4.95
CA PHE A 14 9.21 17.31 -4.25
C PHE A 14 9.05 17.57 -2.76
N GLN A 15 8.10 18.42 -2.37
CA GLN A 15 7.77 18.66 -0.97
C GLN A 15 7.18 17.40 -0.29
N THR A 16 6.35 16.67 -1.01
CA THR A 16 5.83 15.38 -0.54
C THR A 16 6.97 14.38 -0.33
N LEU A 17 7.90 14.28 -1.29
CA LEU A 17 9.07 13.40 -1.19
C LEU A 17 9.97 13.78 0.00
N LEU A 18 10.24 15.07 0.21
CA LEU A 18 10.98 15.56 1.38
C LEU A 18 10.29 15.23 2.70
N ALA A 19 8.98 15.48 2.79
CA ALA A 19 8.18 15.16 3.97
C ALA A 19 8.19 13.65 4.26
N SER A 20 8.07 12.81 3.23
CA SER A 20 8.17 11.36 3.35
C SER A 20 9.53 10.92 3.88
N LEU A 21 10.60 11.51 3.37
CA LEU A 21 11.97 11.20 3.81
C LEU A 21 12.20 11.58 5.27
N VAL A 22 11.67 12.72 5.72
CA VAL A 22 11.71 13.15 7.13
C VAL A 22 10.96 12.15 8.03
N CYS A 23 9.78 11.70 7.61
CA CYS A 23 9.02 10.70 8.36
C CYS A 23 9.78 9.38 8.50
N VAL A 24 10.39 8.92 7.43
CA VAL A 24 11.18 7.69 7.41
C VAL A 24 12.39 7.78 8.32
N LEU A 25 13.16 8.86 8.21
CA LEU A 25 14.31 9.09 9.09
C LEU A 25 13.88 9.18 10.56
N GLY A 26 12.79 9.88 10.84
CA GLY A 26 12.18 9.91 12.17
C GLY A 26 11.82 8.51 12.68
N GLY A 27 11.21 7.67 11.81
CA GLY A 27 10.87 6.29 12.12
C GLY A 27 12.08 5.42 12.43
N LEU A 28 13.14 5.55 11.65
CA LEU A 28 14.41 4.86 11.91
C LEU A 28 15.06 5.30 13.22
N ILE A 29 15.03 6.60 13.54
CA ILE A 29 15.56 7.13 14.80
C ILE A 29 14.75 6.59 15.98
N VAL A 30 13.42 6.65 15.93
CA VAL A 30 12.57 6.12 17.01
C VAL A 30 12.74 4.60 17.12
N GLY A 31 12.80 3.88 16.02
CA GLY A 31 13.09 2.45 15.99
C GLY A 31 14.46 2.13 16.63
N TYR A 32 15.47 2.92 16.33
CA TYR A 32 16.79 2.78 16.96
C TYR A 32 16.76 3.04 18.47
N LEU A 33 16.03 4.07 18.93
CA LEU A 33 15.87 4.34 20.36
C LEU A 33 15.16 3.19 21.08
N VAL A 34 14.16 2.58 20.46
CA VAL A 34 13.50 1.39 21.02
C VAL A 34 14.46 0.20 21.11
N LEU A 35 15.27 -0.03 20.09
CA LEU A 35 16.30 -1.07 20.13
C LEU A 35 17.32 -0.84 21.24
N LEU A 36 17.75 0.41 21.45
CA LEU A 36 18.65 0.78 22.55
C LEU A 36 18.06 0.51 23.94
N ILE A 37 16.74 0.65 24.09
CA ILE A 37 16.07 0.37 25.36
C ILE A 37 15.99 -1.14 25.64
N ILE A 38 15.79 -1.94 24.57
CA ILE A 38 15.63 -3.39 24.69
C ILE A 38 16.98 -4.08 24.90
N GLU A 39 17.93 -3.84 24.01
CA GLU A 39 19.27 -4.42 24.07
C GLU A 39 20.26 -3.48 23.37
N PRO A 40 21.03 -2.69 24.15
CA PRO A 40 21.96 -1.69 23.61
C PRO A 40 23.09 -2.28 22.76
N SER A 41 23.56 -3.49 23.09
CA SER A 41 24.74 -4.10 22.47
C SER A 41 24.56 -4.39 20.99
N GLY A 42 23.35 -4.74 20.56
CA GLY A 42 23.02 -5.10 19.15
C GLY A 42 22.27 -4.02 18.39
N ALA A 43 21.89 -2.90 19.01
CA ALA A 43 20.98 -1.92 18.43
C ALA A 43 21.47 -1.30 17.13
N PHE A 44 22.76 -0.97 17.04
CA PHE A 44 23.36 -0.41 15.83
C PHE A 44 23.41 -1.43 14.68
N GLU A 45 23.76 -2.68 14.98
CA GLU A 45 23.78 -3.75 13.98
C GLU A 45 22.37 -4.05 13.44
N ALA A 46 21.37 -4.05 14.33
CA ALA A 46 19.98 -4.27 13.98
C ALA A 46 19.46 -3.17 13.03
N ILE A 47 19.67 -1.88 13.33
CA ILE A 47 19.23 -0.80 12.42
C ILE A 47 19.97 -0.82 11.08
N VAL A 48 21.26 -1.16 11.08
CA VAL A 48 22.04 -1.36 9.86
C VAL A 48 21.52 -2.54 9.04
N ALA A 49 21.09 -3.64 9.70
CA ALA A 49 20.47 -4.78 9.03
C ALA A 49 19.15 -4.39 8.35
N VAL A 50 18.31 -3.59 9.02
CA VAL A 50 17.07 -3.04 8.46
C VAL A 50 17.39 -2.16 7.24
N MET A 51 18.35 -1.25 7.35
CA MET A 51 18.74 -0.34 6.27
C MET A 51 19.41 -1.05 5.09
N LYS A 52 20.18 -2.08 5.33
CA LYS A 52 20.82 -2.85 4.25
C LYS A 52 19.85 -3.81 3.55
N SER A 53 18.82 -4.31 4.26
CA SER A 53 17.80 -5.22 3.71
C SER A 53 18.44 -6.30 2.80
N PHE A 54 17.96 -6.46 1.56
CA PHE A 54 18.52 -7.40 0.60
C PHE A 54 19.94 -7.01 0.09
N LEU A 55 20.40 -5.78 0.32
CA LEU A 55 21.76 -5.35 -0.06
C LEU A 55 22.83 -6.02 0.80
N ARG A 56 22.47 -6.62 1.94
CA ARG A 56 23.38 -7.36 2.83
C ARG A 56 23.95 -8.63 2.15
N PHE A 57 23.19 -9.21 1.24
CA PHE A 57 23.57 -10.47 0.62
C PHE A 57 24.54 -10.29 -0.56
N PRO A 58 25.52 -11.21 -0.78
CA PRO A 58 26.46 -11.11 -1.90
C PRO A 58 25.87 -11.63 -3.21
N GLY A 59 26.31 -11.04 -4.34
CA GLY A 59 26.13 -11.57 -5.69
C GLY A 59 24.70 -11.98 -6.05
N ALA A 60 24.53 -13.21 -6.47
CA ALA A 60 23.29 -13.77 -6.97
C ALA A 60 22.15 -13.81 -5.91
N LEU A 61 22.49 -14.01 -4.63
CA LEU A 61 21.52 -14.00 -3.54
C LEU A 61 20.85 -12.61 -3.38
N LYS A 62 21.60 -11.53 -3.61
CA LYS A 62 21.06 -10.18 -3.58
C LYS A 62 19.94 -9.99 -4.60
N LEU A 63 20.13 -10.47 -5.84
CA LEU A 63 19.11 -10.40 -6.89
C LEU A 63 17.88 -11.23 -6.54
N LYS A 64 18.09 -12.41 -5.95
CA LYS A 64 17.01 -13.28 -5.49
C LYS A 64 16.12 -12.57 -4.45
N TYR A 65 16.70 -12.06 -3.37
CA TYR A 65 15.94 -11.38 -2.31
C TYR A 65 15.35 -10.04 -2.80
N PHE A 66 16.00 -9.36 -3.72
CA PHE A 66 15.43 -8.19 -4.39
C PHE A 66 14.18 -8.57 -5.19
N GLY A 67 14.22 -9.67 -5.95
CA GLY A 67 13.06 -10.20 -6.65
C GLY A 67 11.89 -10.51 -5.70
N GLN A 68 12.16 -11.19 -4.59
CA GLN A 68 11.14 -11.49 -3.58
C GLN A 68 10.54 -10.23 -2.96
N ALA A 69 11.35 -9.20 -2.69
CA ALA A 69 10.86 -7.91 -2.22
C ALA A 69 9.93 -7.24 -3.24
N LEU A 70 10.24 -7.31 -4.54
CA LEU A 70 9.38 -6.79 -5.60
C LEU A 70 8.05 -7.56 -5.70
N VAL A 71 8.08 -8.90 -5.57
CA VAL A 71 6.86 -9.72 -5.56
C VAL A 71 5.92 -9.29 -4.44
N ARG A 72 6.43 -9.09 -3.22
CA ARG A 72 5.64 -8.64 -2.07
C ARG A 72 5.23 -7.17 -2.16
N THR A 73 5.92 -6.36 -2.96
CA THR A 73 5.56 -4.96 -3.23
C THR A 73 4.28 -4.86 -4.06
N ALA A 74 4.03 -5.80 -4.98
CA ALA A 74 2.86 -5.75 -5.86
C ALA A 74 1.51 -5.76 -5.11
N PRO A 75 1.23 -6.70 -4.17
CA PRO A 75 -0.01 -6.69 -3.40
C PRO A 75 -0.12 -5.47 -2.48
N LEU A 76 0.99 -5.03 -1.89
CA LEU A 76 1.03 -3.85 -1.03
C LEU A 76 0.66 -2.58 -1.81
N LEU A 77 1.16 -2.44 -3.04
CA LEU A 77 0.80 -1.36 -3.96
C LEU A 77 -0.70 -1.37 -4.26
N LEU A 78 -1.27 -2.54 -4.56
CA LEU A 78 -2.69 -2.65 -4.90
C LEU A 78 -3.61 -2.36 -3.68
N CYS A 79 -3.22 -2.77 -2.48
CA CYS A 79 -3.90 -2.35 -1.25
C CYS A 79 -3.81 -0.83 -1.05
N ALA A 80 -2.67 -0.22 -1.33
CA ALA A 80 -2.52 1.24 -1.27
C ALA A 80 -3.41 1.96 -2.30
N LEU A 81 -3.49 1.43 -3.52
CA LEU A 81 -4.39 1.98 -4.54
C LEU A 81 -5.86 1.84 -4.14
N SER A 82 -6.25 0.74 -3.48
CA SER A 82 -7.59 0.55 -2.91
C SER A 82 -7.94 1.66 -1.93
N VAL A 83 -7.06 1.90 -0.95
CA VAL A 83 -7.26 2.95 0.07
C VAL A 83 -7.27 4.34 -0.57
N LEU A 84 -6.31 4.63 -1.43
CA LEU A 84 -6.19 5.90 -2.15
C LEU A 84 -7.43 6.20 -2.99
N PHE A 85 -7.95 5.20 -3.70
CA PHE A 85 -9.11 5.35 -4.58
C PHE A 85 -10.36 5.72 -3.77
N ALA A 86 -10.60 5.02 -2.65
CA ALA A 86 -11.68 5.33 -1.74
C ALA A 86 -11.53 6.73 -1.10
N TYR A 87 -10.31 7.13 -0.78
CA TYR A 87 -10.03 8.43 -0.18
C TYR A 87 -10.38 9.60 -1.11
N LYS A 88 -10.34 9.41 -2.45
CA LYS A 88 -10.72 10.47 -3.41
C LYS A 88 -12.19 10.84 -3.36
N VAL A 89 -13.05 9.97 -2.85
CA VAL A 89 -14.50 10.22 -2.62
C VAL A 89 -14.76 10.63 -1.16
N GLY A 90 -13.71 10.82 -0.36
CA GLY A 90 -13.85 11.13 1.06
C GLY A 90 -14.17 9.90 1.94
N MET A 91 -14.02 8.69 1.42
CA MET A 91 -14.21 7.45 2.17
C MET A 91 -12.86 6.90 2.65
N PHE A 92 -12.79 6.51 3.92
CA PHE A 92 -11.60 5.89 4.48
C PHE A 92 -11.78 4.37 4.49
N ASN A 93 -11.18 3.67 3.52
CA ASN A 93 -11.33 2.22 3.34
C ASN A 93 -10.44 1.43 4.31
N ILE A 94 -10.83 1.31 5.57
CA ILE A 94 -10.21 0.38 6.53
C ILE A 94 -10.53 -1.08 6.18
N GLY A 95 -11.64 -1.32 5.44
CA GLY A 95 -12.06 -2.64 5.00
C GLY A 95 -11.16 -3.29 3.95
N ALA A 96 -10.10 -2.62 3.50
CA ALA A 96 -9.16 -3.16 2.51
C ALA A 96 -8.52 -4.49 2.94
N ALA A 97 -8.29 -4.70 4.24
CA ALA A 97 -7.76 -5.95 4.76
C ALA A 97 -8.74 -7.13 4.62
N GLY A 98 -10.03 -6.92 4.89
CA GLY A 98 -11.07 -7.93 4.66
C GLY A 98 -11.31 -8.17 3.16
N GLN A 99 -11.30 -7.12 2.35
CA GLN A 99 -11.40 -7.24 0.89
C GLN A 99 -10.23 -8.03 0.31
N TYR A 100 -9.04 -7.88 0.88
CA TYR A 100 -7.87 -8.70 0.58
C TYR A 100 -8.08 -10.16 0.99
N CYS A 101 -8.61 -10.44 2.21
CA CYS A 101 -8.95 -11.80 2.65
C CYS A 101 -9.97 -12.46 1.72
N ALA A 102 -11.05 -11.75 1.35
CA ALA A 102 -12.05 -12.26 0.42
C ALA A 102 -11.43 -12.60 -0.94
N GLY A 103 -10.53 -11.74 -1.43
CA GLY A 103 -9.79 -11.98 -2.66
C GLY A 103 -8.89 -13.20 -2.58
N ALA A 104 -8.14 -13.37 -1.47
CA ALA A 104 -7.30 -14.54 -1.22
C ALA A 104 -8.16 -15.83 -1.16
N CYS A 105 -9.27 -15.78 -0.44
CA CYS A 105 -10.22 -16.89 -0.33
C CYS A 105 -10.69 -17.38 -1.69
N ALA A 106 -11.24 -16.46 -2.51
CA ALA A 106 -11.79 -16.82 -3.81
C ALA A 106 -10.72 -17.28 -4.80
N ALA A 107 -9.57 -16.60 -4.84
CA ALA A 107 -8.47 -16.95 -5.75
C ALA A 107 -7.87 -18.32 -5.41
N LEU A 108 -7.55 -18.58 -4.12
CA LEU A 108 -6.97 -19.85 -3.69
C LEU A 108 -7.98 -21.00 -3.77
N TYR A 109 -9.24 -20.77 -3.43
CA TYR A 109 -10.26 -21.81 -3.53
C TYR A 109 -10.50 -22.21 -4.98
N ALA A 110 -10.58 -21.24 -5.91
CA ALA A 110 -10.69 -21.51 -7.33
C ALA A 110 -9.48 -22.28 -7.88
N ALA A 111 -8.28 -21.96 -7.40
CA ALA A 111 -7.06 -22.65 -7.78
C ALA A 111 -7.00 -24.09 -7.24
N LEU A 112 -7.28 -24.30 -5.95
CA LEU A 112 -7.05 -25.57 -5.25
C LEU A 112 -8.23 -26.55 -5.32
N ALA A 113 -9.48 -26.03 -5.32
CA ALA A 113 -10.68 -26.87 -5.37
C ALA A 113 -11.18 -27.10 -6.82
N TRP A 114 -11.11 -26.06 -7.66
CA TRP A 114 -11.66 -26.12 -9.03
C TRP A 114 -10.59 -26.23 -10.11
N ASN A 115 -9.30 -26.25 -9.76
CA ASN A 115 -8.17 -26.33 -10.69
C ASN A 115 -8.25 -25.29 -11.82
N MET A 116 -8.74 -24.09 -11.53
CA MET A 116 -8.89 -23.02 -12.52
C MET A 116 -7.55 -22.40 -12.89
N PRO A 117 -7.39 -21.89 -14.12
CA PRO A 117 -6.17 -21.17 -14.52
C PRO A 117 -6.03 -19.83 -13.79
N TRP A 118 -4.78 -19.35 -13.66
CA TRP A 118 -4.42 -18.18 -12.88
C TRP A 118 -5.25 -16.92 -13.17
N TYR A 119 -5.59 -16.64 -14.44
CA TYR A 119 -6.37 -15.47 -14.82
C TYR A 119 -7.82 -15.53 -14.33
N VAL A 120 -8.43 -16.71 -14.28
CA VAL A 120 -9.78 -16.92 -13.70
C VAL A 120 -9.71 -16.76 -12.17
N CYS A 121 -8.69 -17.33 -11.54
CA CYS A 121 -8.49 -17.19 -10.09
C CYS A 121 -8.34 -15.71 -9.69
N ILE A 122 -7.55 -14.93 -10.43
CA ILE A 122 -7.42 -13.49 -10.22
C ILE A 122 -8.77 -12.78 -10.38
N LEU A 123 -9.51 -13.07 -11.43
CA LEU A 123 -10.81 -12.45 -11.69
C LEU A 123 -11.80 -12.73 -10.55
N LEU A 124 -11.85 -13.97 -10.07
CA LEU A 124 -12.71 -14.35 -8.92
C LEU A 124 -12.26 -13.64 -7.64
N GLY A 125 -10.96 -13.51 -7.42
CA GLY A 125 -10.41 -12.75 -6.29
C GLY A 125 -10.79 -11.26 -6.37
N MET A 126 -10.71 -10.64 -7.54
CA MET A 126 -11.18 -9.27 -7.77
C MET A 126 -12.68 -9.12 -7.51
N LEU A 127 -13.49 -10.05 -7.98
CA LEU A 127 -14.94 -10.03 -7.81
C LEU A 127 -15.32 -10.20 -6.32
N ALA A 128 -14.69 -11.10 -5.59
CA ALA A 128 -14.94 -11.28 -4.15
C ALA A 128 -14.59 -10.02 -3.35
N GLY A 129 -13.44 -9.42 -3.61
CA GLY A 129 -13.07 -8.14 -3.01
C GLY A 129 -14.05 -7.02 -3.38
N ALA A 130 -14.48 -6.95 -4.65
CA ALA A 130 -15.46 -5.99 -5.15
C ALA A 130 -16.82 -6.11 -4.46
N LEU A 131 -17.31 -7.35 -4.27
CA LEU A 131 -18.58 -7.63 -3.58
C LEU A 131 -18.53 -7.16 -2.12
N LEU A 132 -17.43 -7.42 -1.43
CA LEU A 132 -17.26 -6.95 -0.05
C LEU A 132 -17.15 -5.41 0.01
N GLY A 133 -16.47 -4.80 -0.96
CA GLY A 133 -16.45 -3.35 -1.13
C GLY A 133 -17.83 -2.77 -1.42
N MET A 134 -18.60 -3.42 -2.30
CA MET A 134 -19.99 -3.04 -2.60
C MET A 134 -20.87 -3.07 -1.34
N LEU A 135 -20.73 -4.12 -0.52
CA LEU A 135 -21.47 -4.23 0.74
C LEU A 135 -21.16 -3.06 1.68
N ALA A 136 -19.87 -2.71 1.87
CA ALA A 136 -19.47 -1.57 2.69
C ALA A 136 -20.00 -0.24 2.14
N GLY A 137 -19.95 -0.05 0.81
CA GLY A 137 -20.50 1.12 0.12
C GLY A 137 -22.02 1.22 0.23
N ALA A 138 -22.74 0.10 0.11
CA ALA A 138 -24.19 0.04 0.26
C ALA A 138 -24.62 0.33 1.70
N LEU A 139 -23.95 -0.22 2.72
CA LEU A 139 -24.19 0.09 4.13
C LEU A 139 -24.05 1.59 4.39
N ARG A 140 -23.09 2.25 3.77
CA ARG A 140 -22.91 3.70 3.89
C ARG A 140 -24.03 4.48 3.23
N THR A 141 -24.39 4.14 2.00
CA THR A 141 -25.31 4.95 1.20
C THR A 141 -26.79 4.70 1.53
N LEU A 142 -27.16 3.45 1.85
CA LEU A 142 -28.55 3.09 2.12
C LEU A 142 -28.92 3.23 3.61
N PHE A 143 -28.00 2.92 4.50
CA PHE A 143 -28.24 2.89 5.96
C PHE A 143 -27.47 3.95 6.73
N ASN A 144 -26.68 4.79 6.03
CA ASN A 144 -25.82 5.82 6.62
C ASN A 144 -24.85 5.30 7.72
N VAL A 145 -24.45 4.02 7.62
CA VAL A 145 -23.49 3.39 8.54
C VAL A 145 -22.11 3.99 8.33
N ASN A 146 -21.35 4.14 9.41
CA ASN A 146 -19.97 4.59 9.32
C ASN A 146 -19.10 3.53 8.60
N VAL A 147 -18.43 3.91 7.50
CA VAL A 147 -17.61 3.01 6.67
C VAL A 147 -16.45 2.41 7.46
N VAL A 148 -15.89 3.14 8.42
CA VAL A 148 -14.78 2.65 9.25
C VAL A 148 -15.25 1.51 10.15
N ILE A 149 -16.38 1.68 10.82
CA ILE A 149 -16.94 0.65 11.71
C ILE A 149 -17.34 -0.58 10.92
N SER A 150 -18.10 -0.40 9.82
CA SER A 150 -18.49 -1.53 8.96
C SER A 150 -17.27 -2.25 8.37
N GLY A 151 -16.22 -1.49 7.97
CA GLY A 151 -14.97 -2.04 7.46
C GLY A 151 -14.25 -2.91 8.48
N ILE A 152 -14.14 -2.46 9.73
CA ILE A 152 -13.50 -3.23 10.81
C ILE A 152 -14.26 -4.54 11.06
N MET A 153 -15.60 -4.47 11.15
CA MET A 153 -16.41 -5.67 11.36
C MET A 153 -16.30 -6.66 10.20
N LEU A 154 -16.38 -6.17 8.97
CA LEU A 154 -16.23 -6.99 7.78
C LEU A 154 -14.83 -7.63 7.67
N ASN A 155 -13.77 -6.99 8.13
CA ASN A 155 -12.43 -7.58 8.14
C ASN A 155 -12.41 -8.88 8.96
N TRP A 156 -12.96 -8.86 10.17
CA TRP A 156 -12.98 -10.03 11.06
C TRP A 156 -13.91 -11.13 10.53
N ILE A 157 -15.11 -10.77 10.08
CA ILE A 157 -16.05 -11.72 9.48
C ILE A 157 -15.40 -12.43 8.30
N THR A 158 -14.77 -11.66 7.41
CA THR A 158 -14.15 -12.22 6.20
C THR A 158 -12.92 -13.07 6.53
N LEU A 159 -12.11 -12.68 7.53
CA LEU A 159 -10.98 -13.49 7.98
C LEU A 159 -11.43 -14.88 8.42
N TYR A 160 -12.41 -14.96 9.34
CA TYR A 160 -12.88 -16.26 9.83
C TYR A 160 -13.61 -17.06 8.75
N LEU A 161 -14.36 -16.40 7.87
CA LEU A 161 -14.96 -17.06 6.71
C LEU A 161 -13.90 -17.62 5.77
N THR A 162 -12.84 -16.88 5.51
CA THR A 162 -11.69 -17.32 4.68
C THR A 162 -11.03 -18.56 5.31
N ASN A 163 -10.76 -18.54 6.61
CA ASN A 163 -10.19 -19.68 7.32
C ASN A 163 -11.08 -20.92 7.25
N LEU A 164 -12.40 -20.73 7.40
CA LEU A 164 -13.37 -21.83 7.28
C LEU A 164 -13.36 -22.43 5.88
N VAL A 165 -13.46 -21.60 4.84
CA VAL A 165 -13.51 -22.06 3.45
C VAL A 165 -12.17 -22.69 3.04
N LEU A 166 -11.04 -22.04 3.29
CA LEU A 166 -9.72 -22.56 2.91
C LEU A 166 -9.28 -23.74 3.79
N GLY A 167 -9.88 -23.91 4.98
CA GLY A 167 -9.71 -25.09 5.79
C GLY A 167 -10.12 -26.39 5.08
N THR A 168 -11.00 -26.33 4.09
CA THR A 168 -11.41 -27.49 3.27
C THR A 168 -10.35 -27.92 2.25
N VAL A 169 -9.44 -27.02 1.89
CA VAL A 169 -8.34 -27.26 0.92
C VAL A 169 -6.96 -27.17 1.57
N LYS A 170 -6.89 -27.25 2.90
CA LYS A 170 -5.64 -27.23 3.65
C LYS A 170 -4.79 -28.50 3.41
N ASN A 171 -3.51 -28.39 3.73
CA ASN A 171 -2.62 -29.55 3.79
C ASN A 171 -2.99 -30.42 5.00
N PRO A 172 -3.09 -31.74 4.88
CA PRO A 172 -3.40 -32.64 6.02
C PRO A 172 -2.42 -32.54 7.19
N THR A 173 -1.14 -32.22 6.90
CA THR A 173 -0.04 -32.24 7.88
C THR A 173 0.35 -30.86 8.40
N SER A 174 -0.25 -29.77 7.88
CA SER A 174 0.12 -28.41 8.28
C SER A 174 -1.11 -27.48 8.29
N PRO A 175 -1.06 -26.35 9.03
CA PRO A 175 -2.16 -25.38 9.05
C PRO A 175 -2.28 -24.56 7.75
N TYR A 176 -1.37 -24.75 6.81
CA TYR A 176 -1.34 -24.02 5.55
C TYR A 176 -2.20 -24.68 4.47
N THR A 177 -2.66 -23.90 3.50
CA THR A 177 -3.27 -24.44 2.28
C THR A 177 -2.27 -25.32 1.52
N LYS A 178 -2.77 -26.18 0.63
CA LYS A 178 -1.90 -26.96 -0.25
C LYS A 178 -1.08 -26.02 -1.13
N THR A 179 0.19 -26.34 -1.34
CA THR A 179 1.10 -25.55 -2.17
C THR A 179 0.70 -25.67 -3.65
N LEU A 180 0.50 -24.52 -4.29
CA LEU A 180 0.07 -24.45 -5.70
C LEU A 180 1.10 -25.09 -6.66
N GLN A 181 2.38 -24.97 -6.35
CA GLN A 181 3.46 -25.53 -7.19
C GLN A 181 3.34 -27.04 -7.38
N SER A 182 2.90 -27.78 -6.35
CA SER A 182 2.76 -29.23 -6.39
C SER A 182 1.36 -29.69 -6.79
N THR A 183 0.30 -28.91 -6.48
CA THR A 183 -1.08 -29.33 -6.67
C THR A 183 -1.67 -28.84 -7.98
N THR A 184 -1.52 -27.54 -8.28
CA THR A 184 -2.14 -26.88 -9.44
C THR A 184 -1.19 -25.90 -10.11
N PRO A 185 -0.15 -26.37 -10.81
CA PRO A 185 0.82 -25.49 -11.49
C PRO A 185 0.20 -24.52 -12.50
N GLY A 186 -0.94 -24.90 -13.12
CA GLY A 186 -1.69 -24.03 -14.05
C GLY A 186 -2.34 -22.80 -13.42
N ALA A 187 -2.49 -22.78 -12.10
CA ALA A 187 -2.98 -21.63 -11.35
C ALA A 187 -1.87 -20.63 -10.98
N LEU A 188 -0.60 -20.99 -11.20
CA LEU A 188 0.51 -20.07 -10.97
C LEU A 188 0.60 -19.02 -12.07
N ILE A 189 0.86 -17.78 -11.67
CA ILE A 189 1.10 -16.67 -12.60
C ILE A 189 2.42 -16.94 -13.36
N PRO A 190 2.44 -16.88 -14.69
CA PRO A 190 3.64 -17.15 -15.48
C PRO A 190 4.72 -16.09 -15.24
N SER A 191 5.97 -16.52 -15.28
CA SER A 191 7.14 -15.65 -15.12
C SER A 191 7.55 -14.95 -16.42
N LEU A 192 7.22 -15.54 -17.59
CA LEU A 192 7.64 -15.09 -18.93
C LEU A 192 9.14 -14.76 -19.03
N GLY A 193 9.97 -15.45 -18.26
CA GLY A 193 11.44 -15.27 -18.28
C GLY A 193 11.95 -14.18 -17.33
N LEU A 194 11.09 -13.46 -16.60
CA LEU A 194 11.51 -12.47 -15.59
C LEU A 194 12.34 -13.12 -14.47
N GLU A 195 12.10 -14.37 -14.13
CA GLU A 195 12.85 -15.15 -13.13
C GLU A 195 14.35 -15.16 -13.39
N LYS A 196 14.77 -15.20 -14.68
CA LYS A 196 16.17 -15.23 -15.08
C LYS A 196 16.94 -13.98 -14.66
N LEU A 197 16.25 -12.82 -14.60
CA LEU A 197 16.84 -11.56 -14.15
C LEU A 197 17.12 -11.56 -12.64
N PHE A 198 16.43 -12.43 -11.89
CA PHE A 198 16.47 -12.50 -10.42
C PHE A 198 17.01 -13.85 -9.91
N ASN A 199 18.05 -14.34 -10.55
CA ASN A 199 18.72 -15.61 -10.16
C ASN A 199 17.78 -16.82 -10.16
N ASN A 200 16.92 -16.94 -11.18
CA ASN A 200 15.92 -18.01 -11.34
C ASN A 200 14.94 -18.13 -10.16
N GLU A 201 14.59 -17.01 -9.52
CA GLU A 201 13.57 -16.98 -8.46
C GLU A 201 12.18 -17.17 -9.07
N LYS A 202 11.60 -18.35 -8.86
CA LYS A 202 10.33 -18.79 -9.47
C LYS A 202 9.12 -17.94 -9.09
N SER A 203 9.17 -17.27 -7.93
CA SER A 203 8.09 -16.38 -7.48
C SER A 203 8.04 -15.06 -8.24
N VAL A 204 9.11 -14.69 -8.94
CA VAL A 204 9.16 -13.48 -9.77
C VAL A 204 8.40 -13.72 -11.07
N THR A 205 7.22 -13.15 -11.15
CA THR A 205 6.25 -13.35 -12.22
C THR A 205 5.83 -12.01 -12.84
N ILE A 206 4.97 -12.07 -13.86
CA ILE A 206 4.36 -10.87 -14.46
C ILE A 206 3.44 -10.10 -13.47
N ALA A 207 3.22 -10.60 -12.26
CA ALA A 207 2.47 -9.88 -11.22
C ALA A 207 3.05 -8.48 -10.94
N ILE A 208 4.38 -8.34 -10.99
CA ILE A 208 5.08 -7.07 -10.74
C ILE A 208 4.70 -6.01 -11.80
N PRO A 209 4.94 -6.22 -13.10
CA PRO A 209 4.55 -5.23 -14.11
C PRO A 209 3.04 -5.01 -14.19
N ILE A 210 2.22 -6.02 -13.91
CA ILE A 210 0.76 -5.87 -13.84
C ILE A 210 0.36 -4.90 -12.72
N ALA A 211 0.95 -5.00 -11.53
CA ALA A 211 0.67 -4.09 -10.43
C ALA A 211 1.07 -2.64 -10.76
N VAL A 212 2.22 -2.43 -11.40
CA VAL A 212 2.66 -1.11 -11.86
C VAL A 212 1.72 -0.56 -12.93
N LEU A 213 1.34 -1.37 -13.91
CA LEU A 213 0.37 -0.99 -14.94
C LEU A 213 -0.98 -0.59 -14.33
N THR A 214 -1.44 -1.35 -13.33
CA THR A 214 -2.68 -1.01 -12.60
C THR A 214 -2.57 0.35 -11.90
N ALA A 215 -1.42 0.69 -11.31
CA ALA A 215 -1.21 2.02 -10.73
C ALA A 215 -1.30 3.14 -11.78
N VAL A 216 -0.74 2.91 -12.97
CA VAL A 216 -0.85 3.86 -14.09
C VAL A 216 -2.31 3.97 -14.55
N LEU A 217 -3.03 2.86 -14.70
CA LEU A 217 -4.45 2.86 -15.06
C LEU A 217 -5.30 3.63 -14.03
N VAL A 218 -5.08 3.39 -12.74
CA VAL A 218 -5.75 4.14 -11.66
C VAL A 218 -5.42 5.62 -11.74
N TRP A 219 -4.17 5.98 -12.06
CA TRP A 219 -3.78 7.38 -12.27
C TRP A 219 -4.53 8.01 -13.45
N VAL A 220 -4.64 7.31 -14.58
CA VAL A 220 -5.40 7.76 -15.76
C VAL A 220 -6.87 7.94 -15.39
N VAL A 221 -7.50 6.94 -14.77
CA VAL A 221 -8.91 7.01 -14.36
C VAL A 221 -9.16 8.22 -13.47
N LEU A 222 -8.35 8.43 -12.44
CA LEU A 222 -8.54 9.53 -11.49
C LEU A 222 -8.25 10.92 -12.06
N ASN A 223 -7.32 11.05 -13.01
CA ASN A 223 -6.85 12.36 -13.46
C ASN A 223 -7.25 12.74 -14.90
N LYS A 224 -7.68 11.78 -15.70
CA LYS A 224 -7.93 11.99 -17.14
C LYS A 224 -9.36 11.64 -17.56
N THR A 225 -10.21 11.12 -16.65
CA THR A 225 -11.59 10.75 -16.99
C THR A 225 -12.62 11.62 -16.29
N LYS A 226 -13.82 11.72 -16.88
CA LYS A 226 -15.00 12.36 -16.28
C LYS A 226 -15.35 11.71 -14.94
N PHE A 227 -15.31 10.38 -14.88
CA PHE A 227 -15.58 9.62 -13.67
C PHE A 227 -14.64 10.03 -12.51
N GLY A 228 -13.32 10.09 -12.75
CA GLY A 228 -12.35 10.54 -11.74
C GLY A 228 -12.59 12.00 -11.28
N TYR A 229 -13.10 12.85 -12.15
CA TYR A 229 -13.51 14.20 -11.78
C TYR A 229 -14.73 14.19 -10.84
N GLU A 230 -15.77 13.44 -11.20
CA GLU A 230 -16.99 13.31 -10.39
C GLU A 230 -16.69 12.72 -9.00
N LEU A 231 -15.77 11.73 -8.91
CA LEU A 231 -15.32 11.17 -7.64
C LEU A 231 -14.68 12.24 -6.73
N LYS A 232 -13.77 13.04 -7.28
CA LYS A 232 -13.10 14.12 -6.53
C LYS A 232 -14.07 15.22 -6.13
N ALA A 233 -15.01 15.57 -6.98
CA ALA A 233 -16.06 16.56 -6.68
C ALA A 233 -16.96 16.06 -5.54
N THR A 234 -17.40 14.80 -5.59
CA THR A 234 -18.19 14.16 -4.53
C THR A 234 -17.43 14.13 -3.19
N GLY A 235 -16.12 13.81 -3.22
CA GLY A 235 -15.27 13.79 -2.03
C GLY A 235 -14.95 15.17 -1.46
N SER A 236 -14.93 16.21 -2.30
CA SER A 236 -14.69 17.59 -1.86
C SER A 236 -15.92 18.19 -1.17
N ASN A 237 -17.09 18.04 -1.77
CA ASN A 237 -18.36 18.48 -1.21
C ASN A 237 -19.52 17.67 -1.76
N TYR A 238 -20.04 16.76 -0.94
CA TYR A 238 -21.13 15.86 -1.27
C TYR A 238 -22.41 16.62 -1.73
N ASN A 239 -22.80 17.67 -0.98
CA ASN A 239 -24.00 18.42 -1.30
C ASN A 239 -23.84 19.21 -2.60
N ALA A 240 -22.70 19.86 -2.81
CA ALA A 240 -22.44 20.59 -4.06
C ALA A 240 -22.45 19.66 -5.27
N ALA A 241 -21.86 18.46 -5.17
CA ALA A 241 -21.89 17.45 -6.23
C ALA A 241 -23.33 17.05 -6.58
N LYS A 242 -24.17 16.84 -5.56
CA LYS A 242 -25.60 16.54 -5.73
C LYS A 242 -26.35 17.66 -6.45
N TYR A 243 -26.16 18.94 -6.05
CA TYR A 243 -26.78 20.09 -6.72
C TYR A 243 -26.31 20.27 -8.18
N CYS A 244 -25.08 19.86 -8.49
CA CYS A 244 -24.56 19.81 -9.87
C CYS A 244 -25.06 18.61 -10.68
N GLY A 245 -26.00 17.81 -10.15
CA GLY A 245 -26.60 16.66 -10.87
C GLY A 245 -25.70 15.42 -10.92
N MET A 246 -24.63 15.35 -10.11
CA MET A 246 -23.81 14.14 -10.03
C MET A 246 -24.51 13.09 -9.15
N LYS A 247 -24.31 11.80 -9.49
CA LYS A 247 -24.92 10.68 -8.75
C LYS A 247 -24.02 10.27 -7.59
N GLU A 248 -24.00 11.05 -6.53
CA GLU A 248 -23.09 10.94 -5.40
C GLU A 248 -23.11 9.57 -4.71
N ASN A 249 -24.30 8.97 -4.50
CA ASN A 249 -24.44 7.64 -3.90
C ASN A 249 -23.85 6.55 -4.79
N GLN A 250 -24.09 6.63 -6.11
CA GLN A 250 -23.51 5.68 -7.06
C GLN A 250 -21.98 5.83 -7.10
N ASN A 251 -21.46 7.05 -7.05
CA ASN A 251 -20.04 7.32 -6.99
C ASN A 251 -19.40 6.67 -5.76
N ILE A 252 -20.03 6.74 -4.59
CA ILE A 252 -19.55 6.10 -3.36
C ILE A 252 -19.52 4.58 -3.53
N ILE A 253 -20.64 3.96 -3.97
CA ILE A 253 -20.71 2.51 -4.14
C ILE A 253 -19.68 2.03 -5.16
N LEU A 254 -19.62 2.64 -6.35
CA LEU A 254 -18.66 2.26 -7.40
C LEU A 254 -17.21 2.42 -6.93
N THR A 255 -16.93 3.46 -6.15
CA THR A 255 -15.61 3.66 -5.57
C THR A 255 -15.23 2.51 -4.64
N MET A 256 -16.15 2.09 -3.76
CA MET A 256 -15.89 0.99 -2.84
C MET A 256 -15.80 -0.36 -3.57
N VAL A 257 -16.55 -0.57 -4.65
CA VAL A 257 -16.44 -1.74 -5.54
C VAL A 257 -15.04 -1.80 -6.18
N ILE A 258 -14.57 -0.69 -6.76
CA ILE A 258 -13.25 -0.64 -7.40
C ILE A 258 -12.15 -0.79 -6.34
N ALA A 259 -12.28 -0.13 -5.20
CA ALA A 259 -11.35 -0.26 -4.09
C ALA A 259 -11.25 -1.72 -3.61
N GLY A 260 -12.38 -2.39 -3.45
CA GLY A 260 -12.43 -3.80 -3.09
C GLY A 260 -11.83 -4.72 -4.15
N ALA A 261 -12.11 -4.46 -5.44
CA ALA A 261 -11.50 -5.18 -6.55
C ALA A 261 -9.97 -5.07 -6.54
N LEU A 262 -9.43 -3.86 -6.28
CA LEU A 262 -7.99 -3.63 -6.20
C LEU A 262 -7.35 -4.40 -5.03
N ALA A 263 -7.98 -4.42 -3.86
CA ALA A 263 -7.49 -5.17 -2.71
C ALA A 263 -7.53 -6.69 -2.97
N GLY A 264 -8.64 -7.21 -3.52
CA GLY A 264 -8.77 -8.62 -3.91
C GLY A 264 -7.80 -9.01 -5.01
N PHE A 265 -7.53 -8.11 -5.97
CA PHE A 265 -6.49 -8.30 -6.98
C PHE A 265 -5.10 -8.44 -6.35
N GLY A 266 -4.79 -7.59 -5.36
CA GLY A 266 -3.53 -7.69 -4.61
C GLY A 266 -3.33 -9.06 -3.97
N ALA A 267 -4.36 -9.61 -3.36
CA ALA A 267 -4.33 -10.95 -2.80
C ALA A 267 -4.06 -12.02 -3.87
N GLY A 268 -4.78 -11.96 -5.00
CA GLY A 268 -4.55 -12.87 -6.12
C GLY A 268 -3.11 -12.80 -6.64
N LEU A 269 -2.57 -11.58 -6.80
CA LEU A 269 -1.17 -11.42 -7.24
C LEU A 269 -0.13 -11.97 -6.25
N LEU A 270 -0.41 -11.99 -4.95
CA LEU A 270 0.54 -12.58 -3.98
C LEU A 270 0.47 -14.10 -3.99
N TYR A 271 -0.70 -14.64 -3.68
CA TYR A 271 -0.84 -16.07 -3.44
C TYR A 271 -0.63 -16.92 -4.70
N LEU A 272 -1.04 -16.43 -5.87
CA LEU A 272 -0.84 -17.14 -7.14
C LEU A 272 0.60 -17.05 -7.71
N THR A 273 1.53 -16.36 -7.02
CA THR A 273 2.97 -16.49 -7.31
C THR A 273 3.59 -17.70 -6.61
N GLY A 274 2.90 -18.31 -5.64
CA GLY A 274 3.41 -19.41 -4.83
C GLY A 274 4.52 -19.03 -3.85
N ILE A 275 4.68 -17.71 -3.56
CA ILE A 275 5.66 -17.24 -2.55
C ILE A 275 5.18 -17.47 -1.13
N GLU A 276 3.86 -17.49 -0.94
CA GLU A 276 3.20 -17.69 0.35
C GLU A 276 1.96 -18.58 0.19
N ASP A 277 1.73 -19.45 1.18
CA ASP A 277 0.51 -20.22 1.35
C ASP A 277 -0.34 -19.57 2.44
N TRP A 278 -1.68 -19.72 2.39
CA TRP A 278 -2.56 -19.18 3.44
C TRP A 278 -2.53 -20.06 4.68
N GLU A 279 -2.33 -19.44 5.84
CA GLU A 279 -2.45 -20.11 7.12
C GLU A 279 -3.90 -20.08 7.60
N THR A 280 -4.55 -21.27 7.67
CA THR A 280 -5.99 -21.40 7.98
C THR A 280 -6.31 -21.22 9.47
N THR A 281 -5.29 -21.12 10.31
CA THR A 281 -5.41 -20.92 11.77
C THR A 281 -5.10 -19.50 12.21
N ILE A 282 -4.82 -18.60 11.26
CA ILE A 282 -4.48 -17.22 11.57
C ILE A 282 -5.62 -16.52 12.31
N SER A 283 -5.30 -15.92 13.46
CA SER A 283 -6.26 -15.22 14.33
C SER A 283 -6.14 -13.69 14.26
N SER A 284 -5.33 -13.17 13.35
CA SER A 284 -5.14 -11.74 13.11
C SER A 284 -5.38 -11.39 11.66
N VAL A 285 -6.01 -10.26 11.43
CA VAL A 285 -6.24 -9.77 10.05
C VAL A 285 -4.90 -9.45 9.38
N PRO A 286 -4.65 -9.92 8.14
CA PRO A 286 -3.39 -9.68 7.45
C PRO A 286 -3.00 -8.20 7.41
N ALA A 287 -1.75 -7.91 7.81
CA ALA A 287 -1.25 -6.56 7.88
C ALA A 287 -1.15 -5.85 6.51
N MET A 288 -1.16 -6.62 5.41
CA MET A 288 -1.01 -6.10 4.05
C MET A 288 -2.03 -5.00 3.72
N GLY A 289 -3.32 -5.18 4.09
CA GLY A 289 -4.36 -4.18 3.87
C GLY A 289 -4.14 -2.90 4.69
N PHE A 290 -3.70 -3.01 5.93
CA PHE A 290 -3.40 -1.87 6.79
C PHE A 290 -2.12 -1.13 6.37
N ASN A 291 -1.08 -1.87 6.01
CA ASN A 291 0.16 -1.29 5.48
C ASN A 291 -0.09 -0.50 4.19
N GLY A 292 -1.09 -0.91 3.39
CA GLY A 292 -1.56 -0.16 2.23
C GLY A 292 -2.01 1.26 2.56
N ILE A 293 -2.58 1.49 3.75
CA ILE A 293 -2.95 2.83 4.22
C ILE A 293 -1.71 3.72 4.34
N ALA A 294 -0.69 3.23 5.03
CA ALA A 294 0.56 3.97 5.20
C ALA A 294 1.26 4.26 3.87
N VAL A 295 1.28 3.27 2.97
CA VAL A 295 1.84 3.43 1.61
C VAL A 295 1.08 4.51 0.82
N ALA A 296 -0.25 4.54 0.89
CA ALA A 296 -1.05 5.54 0.20
C ALA A 296 -0.74 6.97 0.69
N PHE A 297 -0.63 7.16 2.00
CA PHE A 297 -0.29 8.46 2.58
C PHE A 297 1.16 8.85 2.32
N LEU A 298 2.10 7.92 2.48
CA LEU A 298 3.53 8.13 2.17
C LEU A 298 3.73 8.51 0.70
N GLY A 299 2.95 7.91 -0.21
CA GLY A 299 2.92 8.24 -1.64
C GLY A 299 2.21 9.55 -1.96
N GLY A 300 1.77 10.33 -0.95
CA GLY A 300 1.07 11.61 -1.12
C GLY A 300 -0.31 11.46 -1.76
N LEU A 301 -1.00 10.35 -1.54
CA LEU A 301 -2.29 10.01 -2.14
C LEU A 301 -2.25 10.10 -3.68
N SER A 302 -1.12 9.78 -4.27
CA SER A 302 -0.87 9.72 -5.72
C SER A 302 -0.60 8.27 -6.14
N PRO A 303 -1.28 7.73 -7.17
CA PRO A 303 -1.03 6.37 -7.63
C PRO A 303 0.43 6.12 -8.03
N ILE A 304 1.06 7.09 -8.69
CA ILE A 304 2.47 6.99 -9.08
C ILE A 304 3.39 7.08 -7.86
N GLY A 305 3.08 7.99 -6.90
CA GLY A 305 3.82 8.08 -5.63
C GLY A 305 3.73 6.80 -4.82
N SER A 306 2.58 6.10 -4.87
CA SER A 306 2.37 4.83 -4.18
C SER A 306 3.27 3.70 -4.69
N ILE A 307 3.74 3.73 -5.94
CA ILE A 307 4.71 2.75 -6.46
C ILE A 307 6.02 2.82 -5.67
N LEU A 308 6.56 4.03 -5.51
CA LEU A 308 7.82 4.22 -4.78
C LEU A 308 7.65 3.95 -3.29
N SER A 309 6.55 4.41 -2.69
CA SER A 309 6.30 4.19 -1.26
C SER A 309 6.01 2.73 -0.93
N ALA A 310 5.33 1.97 -1.80
CA ALA A 310 5.11 0.54 -1.61
C ALA A 310 6.44 -0.24 -1.60
N PHE A 311 7.30 0.04 -2.58
CA PHE A 311 8.63 -0.55 -2.62
C PHE A 311 9.45 -0.20 -1.38
N PHE A 312 9.40 1.07 -0.96
CA PHE A 312 10.14 1.54 0.21
C PHE A 312 9.67 0.87 1.52
N ILE A 313 8.36 0.82 1.77
CA ILE A 313 7.82 0.13 2.96
C ILE A 313 8.17 -1.36 2.92
N GLN A 314 8.05 -2.01 1.77
CA GLN A 314 8.40 -3.41 1.63
C GLN A 314 9.91 -3.64 1.84
N TYR A 315 10.75 -2.72 1.37
CA TYR A 315 12.21 -2.76 1.59
C TYR A 315 12.53 -2.78 3.09
N ILE A 316 11.90 -1.91 3.87
CA ILE A 316 12.10 -1.83 5.32
C ILE A 316 11.55 -3.07 6.01
N THR A 317 10.35 -3.53 5.65
CA THR A 317 9.74 -4.73 6.23
C THR A 317 10.60 -5.97 5.99
N THR A 318 11.14 -6.12 4.78
CA THR A 318 12.07 -7.22 4.45
C THR A 318 13.38 -7.06 5.22
N GLY A 319 13.89 -5.84 5.36
CA GLY A 319 15.09 -5.53 6.15
C GLY A 319 14.93 -5.87 7.62
N GLY A 320 13.75 -5.60 8.18
CA GLY A 320 13.40 -5.97 9.54
C GLY A 320 13.51 -7.48 9.80
N GLY A 321 13.16 -8.32 8.84
CA GLY A 321 13.31 -9.77 8.95
C GLY A 321 14.76 -10.27 8.98
N ASN A 322 15.74 -9.41 8.73
CA ASN A 322 17.18 -9.73 8.78
C ASN A 322 17.85 -9.38 10.12
N VAL A 323 17.09 -8.90 11.08
CA VAL A 323 17.59 -8.62 12.46
C VAL A 323 17.95 -9.95 13.13
N ASP A 324 19.03 -9.94 13.91
CA ASP A 324 19.51 -11.15 14.59
C ASP A 324 18.48 -11.62 15.63
N LEU A 325 17.95 -12.81 15.40
CA LEU A 325 16.95 -13.44 16.27
C LEU A 325 17.54 -14.02 17.59
N GLN A 326 18.87 -14.09 17.72
CA GLN A 326 19.51 -14.49 18.97
C GLN A 326 19.51 -13.33 19.98
N VAL A 327 19.59 -12.11 19.49
CA VAL A 327 19.60 -10.87 20.30
C VAL A 327 18.20 -10.31 20.48
N TYR A 328 17.38 -10.35 19.41
CA TYR A 328 16.05 -9.78 19.38
C TYR A 328 15.00 -10.82 19.02
N CYS A 329 13.84 -10.79 19.65
CA CYS A 329 12.73 -11.64 19.26
C CYS A 329 12.19 -11.24 17.87
N SER A 330 11.55 -12.17 17.18
CA SER A 330 11.00 -11.96 15.82
C SER A 330 10.00 -10.78 15.73
N GLN A 331 9.32 -10.48 16.82
CA GLN A 331 8.34 -9.39 16.93
C GLN A 331 8.97 -7.99 16.85
N ILE A 332 10.25 -7.85 17.21
CA ILE A 332 10.99 -6.57 17.12
C ILE A 332 11.04 -6.04 15.70
N SER A 333 11.25 -6.91 14.73
CA SER A 333 11.21 -6.57 13.31
C SER A 333 9.86 -5.95 12.91
N SER A 334 8.77 -6.57 13.34
CA SER A 334 7.42 -6.06 13.13
C SER A 334 7.17 -4.73 13.85
N LEU A 335 7.70 -4.58 15.05
CA LEU A 335 7.61 -3.34 15.85
C LEU A 335 8.34 -2.18 15.15
N ILE A 336 9.57 -2.37 14.67
CA ILE A 336 10.32 -1.33 13.95
C ILE A 336 9.55 -0.91 12.69
N SER A 337 9.06 -1.88 11.91
CA SER A 337 8.26 -1.60 10.71
C SER A 337 6.99 -0.82 11.06
N ALA A 338 6.28 -1.20 12.12
CA ALA A 338 5.08 -0.51 12.59
C ALA A 338 5.36 0.93 13.04
N LEU A 339 6.48 1.20 13.73
CA LEU A 339 6.89 2.54 14.13
C LEU A 339 7.18 3.44 12.91
N ILE A 340 7.86 2.89 11.90
CA ILE A 340 8.13 3.64 10.66
C ILE A 340 6.82 3.95 9.94
N ILE A 341 5.93 2.95 9.81
CA ILE A 341 4.60 3.11 9.21
C ILE A 341 3.77 4.15 9.97
N TYR A 342 3.80 4.12 11.29
CA TYR A 342 3.10 5.10 12.13
C TYR A 342 3.58 6.53 11.86
N LEU A 343 4.88 6.75 11.81
CA LEU A 343 5.44 8.08 11.51
C LEU A 343 5.18 8.51 10.06
N CYS A 344 5.04 7.58 9.12
CA CYS A 344 4.62 7.90 7.75
C CYS A 344 3.20 8.51 7.68
N ALA A 345 2.34 8.26 8.66
CA ALA A 345 1.03 8.92 8.73
C ALA A 345 1.13 10.44 8.91
N PHE A 346 2.25 10.95 9.44
CA PHE A 346 2.51 12.37 9.65
C PHE A 346 3.08 13.11 8.42
N VAL A 347 3.20 12.46 7.26
CA VAL A 347 3.72 13.09 6.03
C VAL A 347 2.97 14.38 5.68
N GLY A 348 1.63 14.39 5.83
CA GLY A 348 0.81 15.58 5.61
C GLY A 348 1.18 16.74 6.54
N PHE A 349 1.45 16.47 7.81
CA PHE A 349 1.89 17.46 8.80
C PHE A 349 3.26 18.05 8.43
N PHE A 350 4.25 17.20 8.13
CA PHE A 350 5.58 17.66 7.75
C PHE A 350 5.56 18.45 6.43
N LYS A 351 4.74 18.01 5.46
CA LYS A 351 4.53 18.76 4.22
C LYS A 351 3.97 20.17 4.51
N TYR A 352 2.95 20.28 5.34
CA TYR A 352 2.37 21.57 5.75
C TYR A 352 3.42 22.45 6.45
N PHE A 353 4.23 21.86 7.33
CA PHE A 353 5.30 22.58 8.02
C PHE A 353 6.35 23.12 7.04
N ILE A 354 6.80 22.30 6.08
CA ILE A 354 7.72 22.72 5.02
C ILE A 354 7.12 23.86 4.20
N GLN A 355 5.87 23.75 3.77
CA GLN A 355 5.16 24.79 3.01
C GLN A 355 5.07 26.09 3.77
N THR A 356 4.73 26.03 5.05
CA THR A 356 4.62 27.22 5.91
C THR A 356 5.97 27.91 6.10
N ARG A 357 7.05 27.15 6.27
CA ARG A 357 8.40 27.70 6.36
C ARG A 357 8.86 28.37 5.06
N LEU A 358 8.58 27.75 3.91
CA LEU A 358 8.89 28.33 2.60
C LEU A 358 8.12 29.63 2.37
N ARG A 359 6.81 29.64 2.68
CA ARG A 359 5.98 30.85 2.56
C ARG A 359 6.52 32.00 3.43
N LYS A 360 6.81 31.76 4.70
CA LYS A 360 7.42 32.76 5.59
C LYS A 360 8.79 33.27 5.10
N ALA A 361 9.57 32.42 4.47
CA ALA A 361 10.86 32.82 3.88
C ALA A 361 10.64 33.72 2.66
N ASP A 362 9.62 33.48 1.85
CA ASP A 362 9.27 34.32 0.71
C ASP A 362 8.72 35.68 1.15
N GLU A 363 7.83 35.70 2.15
CA GLU A 363 7.31 36.94 2.75
C GLU A 363 8.45 37.82 3.32
N ARG A 364 9.44 37.21 4.00
CA ARG A 364 10.63 37.94 4.47
C ARG A 364 11.52 38.49 3.36
N LYS A 365 11.66 37.74 2.26
CA LYS A 365 12.42 38.21 1.09
C LYS A 365 11.70 39.37 0.39
N ALA A 366 10.38 39.28 0.23
CA ALA A 366 9.56 40.34 -0.35
C ALA A 366 9.60 41.62 0.51
N ALA A 367 9.49 41.49 1.85
CA ALA A 367 9.59 42.63 2.76
C ALA A 367 10.98 43.31 2.69
N LYS A 368 12.08 42.53 2.63
CA LYS A 368 13.41 43.08 2.46
C LYS A 368 13.59 43.79 1.11
N ALA A 369 13.01 43.22 0.03
CA ALA A 369 13.09 43.84 -1.30
C ALA A 369 12.32 45.15 -1.36
N ALA A 370 11.14 45.24 -0.69
CA ALA A 370 10.36 46.48 -0.57
C ALA A 370 11.13 47.58 0.20
N GLN A 371 11.77 47.20 1.32
CA GLN A 371 12.58 48.14 2.11
C GLN A 371 13.81 48.69 1.33
N ILE A 372 14.40 47.89 0.46
CA ILE A 372 15.54 48.31 -0.39
C ILE A 372 15.05 49.26 -1.48
N GLN A 373 13.85 49.09 -2.03
CA GLN A 373 13.24 50.00 -3.00
C GLN A 373 12.88 51.35 -2.40
N GLU A 374 12.22 51.34 -1.21
CA GLU A 374 11.88 52.60 -0.48
C GLU A 374 13.12 53.37 -0.03
N GLY A 375 14.20 52.68 0.42
CA GLY A 375 15.43 53.34 0.82
C GLY A 375 16.36 53.76 -0.34
N GLY A 376 16.03 53.38 -1.60
CA GLY A 376 16.72 53.80 -2.83
C GLY A 376 16.11 55.03 -3.53
N GLU A 377 14.85 55.37 -3.21
CA GLU A 377 14.17 56.57 -3.73
C GLU A 377 14.51 57.84 -2.91
N ASP A 378 15.11 57.69 -1.71
CA ASP A 378 15.50 58.80 -0.83
C ASP A 378 16.97 59.24 -1.03
N LYS A 379 17.58 58.85 -2.11
CA LYS A 379 18.93 59.31 -2.51
C LYS A 379 18.89 59.85 -3.94
#